data_a264dec95ab953ca7bc68b299cff6287
#
_entry.id   a264dec95ab953ca7bc68b299cff6287
#
_cell.length_a   1.000
_cell.length_b   1.000
_cell.length_c   1.000
_cell.angle_alpha   90.00
_cell.angle_beta   90.00
_cell.angle_gamma   90.00
#
_symmetry.space_group_name_H-M   'P 1'
#
loop_
_entity.id
_entity.type
_entity.pdbx_description
1 polymer ?
#
loop_
_entity_poly.entity_id
_entity_poly.type
_entity_poly.pdbx_seq_one_letter_code
_entity_poly.pdbx_strand_id
1 'polypeptide(L)'
;MEYKVSNLEVGIVGLPNVGKSTLFNAITKAGAEAANFPFCTIEPNVGVVGVPDPRLGVLHELYNSKKTTPASVRFVDIAGLVKGASKGEGLGNKFLEHIRQVDAVAHVVRCFEDANITHVEGSIDPLRDIDIIQTELCLADLEIVEKRIMRLAKIAKSGNKDAKVEDEVLRRIKAALDEGKPARQVELSEDDLEMIKEMNLLTLKPTLYVANVAEDEVATAYDENPYVQKVKDFAAKEGAEVVAISAKVESEIAELDPDEAKAFLEDLGETESGLDRLIKAAFDLLGLQTFLTAGPDECRAWTIVKGTTAPKAAGKIHTDFERGFIRAEIVNYDDLVAAGSVAAAREKEIGRAHV
;
A
#
# COMPACT_ATOMS: atom_id res chain seq x y z
N MET A 1 -19.84 1.72 7.35
CA MET A 1 -18.60 1.94 6.57
C MET A 1 -17.39 2.38 7.39
N GLU A 2 -17.51 2.57 8.70
CA GLU A 2 -16.47 3.19 9.55
C GLU A 2 -15.38 2.25 10.09
N TYR A 3 -15.56 0.94 10.02
CA TYR A 3 -14.57 -0.03 10.52
C TYR A 3 -13.42 -0.34 9.55
N LYS A 4 -13.46 0.18 8.32
CA LYS A 4 -12.53 -0.23 7.24
C LYS A 4 -11.16 0.45 7.26
N VAL A 5 -11.01 1.66 7.79
CA VAL A 5 -9.75 2.42 7.65
C VAL A 5 -8.59 1.83 8.47
N SER A 6 -8.89 1.19 9.59
CA SER A 6 -7.87 0.49 10.40
C SER A 6 -7.51 -0.90 9.88
N ASN A 7 -8.23 -1.40 8.87
CA ASN A 7 -8.10 -2.75 8.33
C ASN A 7 -7.80 -2.78 6.83
N LEU A 8 -7.32 -1.66 6.25
CA LEU A 8 -6.86 -1.66 4.86
C LEU A 8 -5.58 -2.48 4.74
N GLU A 9 -5.53 -3.31 3.70
CA GLU A 9 -4.50 -4.31 3.51
C GLU A 9 -3.84 -4.17 2.15
N VAL A 10 -2.51 -4.36 2.14
CA VAL A 10 -1.70 -4.46 0.93
C VAL A 10 -1.31 -5.91 0.73
N GLY A 11 -1.74 -6.49 -0.38
CA GLY A 11 -1.36 -7.84 -0.76
C GLY A 11 0.01 -7.87 -1.41
N ILE A 12 0.91 -8.70 -0.91
CA ILE A 12 2.22 -8.94 -1.54
C ILE A 12 2.07 -10.08 -2.53
N VAL A 13 2.31 -9.80 -3.79
CA VAL A 13 2.25 -10.78 -4.89
C VAL A 13 3.59 -10.88 -5.61
N GLY A 14 3.84 -11.99 -6.25
CA GLY A 14 5.04 -12.23 -7.06
C GLY A 14 5.12 -13.67 -7.51
N LEU A 15 5.88 -13.91 -8.57
CA LEU A 15 6.21 -15.26 -9.01
C LEU A 15 7.09 -15.99 -7.98
N PRO A 16 7.19 -17.32 -8.02
CA PRO A 16 8.12 -18.06 -7.19
C PRO A 16 9.57 -17.56 -7.37
N ASN A 17 10.36 -17.60 -6.30
CA ASN A 17 11.79 -17.26 -6.29
C ASN A 17 12.14 -15.81 -6.68
N VAL A 18 11.22 -14.88 -6.45
CA VAL A 18 11.49 -13.43 -6.63
C VAL A 18 11.92 -12.72 -5.32
N GLY A 19 11.92 -13.44 -4.19
CA GLY A 19 12.24 -12.89 -2.87
C GLY A 19 11.01 -12.47 -2.05
N LYS A 20 9.81 -12.81 -2.48
CA LYS A 20 8.56 -12.45 -1.82
C LYS A 20 8.50 -12.95 -0.36
N SER A 21 8.82 -14.22 -0.11
CA SER A 21 8.81 -14.80 1.24
C SER A 21 9.87 -14.18 2.15
N THR A 22 11.05 -13.89 1.63
CA THR A 22 12.12 -13.20 2.38
C THR A 22 11.68 -11.81 2.79
N LEU A 23 11.06 -11.06 1.88
CA LEU A 23 10.51 -9.74 2.17
C LEU A 23 9.40 -9.80 3.21
N PHE A 24 8.46 -10.74 3.06
CA PHE A 24 7.37 -10.90 4.02
C PHE A 24 7.86 -11.28 5.41
N ASN A 25 8.86 -12.14 5.51
CA ASN A 25 9.49 -12.48 6.79
C ASN A 25 10.15 -11.25 7.45
N ALA A 26 10.82 -10.39 6.69
CA ALA A 26 11.38 -9.14 7.19
C ALA A 26 10.28 -8.20 7.73
N ILE A 27 9.16 -8.08 7.02
CA ILE A 27 7.98 -7.33 7.47
C ILE A 27 7.44 -7.91 8.77
N THR A 28 7.27 -9.22 8.85
CA THR A 28 6.74 -9.90 10.04
C THR A 28 7.63 -9.70 11.26
N LYS A 29 8.95 -9.77 11.10
CA LYS A 29 9.91 -9.54 12.19
C LYS A 29 9.88 -8.09 12.66
N ALA A 30 9.90 -7.12 11.75
CA ALA A 30 9.76 -5.70 12.09
C ALA A 30 8.43 -5.41 12.79
N GLY A 31 7.37 -6.13 12.45
CA GLY A 31 6.06 -6.05 13.10
C GLY A 31 5.97 -6.71 14.46
N ALA A 32 6.85 -7.67 14.79
CA ALA A 32 6.86 -8.33 16.10
C ALA A 32 7.17 -7.35 17.24
N GLU A 33 7.98 -6.34 17.00
CA GLU A 33 8.19 -5.23 17.93
C GLU A 33 6.94 -4.33 18.07
N ALA A 34 6.08 -4.35 17.06
CA ALA A 34 4.83 -3.60 17.01
C ALA A 34 3.64 -4.34 17.65
N ALA A 35 3.85 -5.46 18.37
CA ALA A 35 2.83 -6.24 19.08
C ALA A 35 2.02 -5.42 20.11
N ASN A 36 2.40 -4.17 20.35
CA ASN A 36 1.73 -3.20 21.19
C ASN A 36 0.67 -2.36 20.46
N PHE A 37 0.38 -2.63 19.18
CA PHE A 37 -0.71 -1.94 18.48
C PHE A 37 -2.06 -2.38 19.07
N PRO A 38 -2.90 -1.44 19.51
CA PRO A 38 -4.22 -1.77 19.99
C PRO A 38 -5.03 -2.49 18.91
N PHE A 39 -5.69 -3.59 19.28
CA PHE A 39 -6.57 -4.39 18.40
C PHE A 39 -5.87 -5.20 17.29
N CYS A 40 -4.58 -5.47 17.41
CA CYS A 40 -3.89 -6.34 16.46
C CYS A 40 -4.10 -7.82 16.83
N THR A 41 -4.85 -8.54 16.02
CA THR A 41 -4.91 -10.02 16.06
C THR A 41 -3.77 -10.59 15.25
N ILE A 42 -3.07 -11.56 15.79
CA ILE A 42 -2.03 -12.30 15.05
C ILE A 42 -2.75 -13.27 14.11
N GLU A 43 -2.70 -12.98 12.83
CA GLU A 43 -3.24 -13.84 11.78
C GLU A 43 -2.08 -14.44 10.97
N PRO A 44 -2.14 -15.72 10.61
CA PRO A 44 -1.15 -16.28 9.70
C PRO A 44 -1.18 -15.54 8.36
N ASN A 45 -0.01 -15.30 7.78
CA ASN A 45 0.16 -14.55 6.52
C ASN A 45 -0.20 -13.05 6.57
N VAL A 46 -0.36 -12.46 7.74
CA VAL A 46 -0.54 -11.03 7.92
C VAL A 46 0.59 -10.46 8.76
N GLY A 47 1.27 -9.45 8.22
CA GLY A 47 2.27 -8.65 8.93
C GLY A 47 1.75 -7.24 9.17
N VAL A 48 1.81 -6.77 10.41
CA VAL A 48 1.42 -5.40 10.77
C VAL A 48 2.68 -4.64 11.18
N VAL A 49 2.95 -3.52 10.54
CA VAL A 49 4.15 -2.72 10.78
C VAL A 49 3.81 -1.26 11.03
N GLY A 50 4.60 -0.61 11.88
CA GLY A 50 4.49 0.83 12.13
C GLY A 50 4.95 1.65 10.93
N VAL A 51 4.23 2.73 10.64
CA VAL A 51 4.66 3.72 9.66
C VAL A 51 5.71 4.62 10.31
N PRO A 52 6.94 4.67 9.78
CA PRO A 52 7.98 5.54 10.30
C PRO A 52 7.55 7.01 10.24
N ASP A 53 7.54 7.69 11.38
CA ASP A 53 7.20 9.10 11.49
C ASP A 53 8.11 9.79 12.51
N PRO A 54 9.16 10.50 12.08
CA PRO A 54 10.10 11.14 12.97
C PRO A 54 9.45 12.23 13.83
N ARG A 55 8.30 12.77 13.42
CA ARG A 55 7.57 13.78 14.18
C ARG A 55 7.12 13.26 15.55
N LEU A 56 6.80 11.97 15.65
CA LEU A 56 6.38 11.36 16.92
C LEU A 56 7.49 11.41 17.97
N GLY A 57 8.74 11.17 17.59
CA GLY A 57 9.89 11.28 18.50
C GLY A 57 10.08 12.70 19.04
N VAL A 58 10.01 13.68 18.16
CA VAL A 58 10.13 15.11 18.56
C VAL A 58 8.97 15.52 19.47
N LEU A 59 7.75 15.10 19.17
CA LEU A 59 6.60 15.39 20.04
C LEU A 59 6.69 14.67 21.38
N HIS A 60 7.21 13.44 21.40
CA HIS A 60 7.46 12.70 22.63
C HIS A 60 8.38 13.47 23.59
N GLU A 61 9.48 14.00 23.09
CA GLU A 61 10.41 14.83 23.86
C GLU A 61 9.76 16.14 24.31
N LEU A 62 9.06 16.84 23.39
CA LEU A 62 8.43 18.13 23.66
C LEU A 62 7.35 18.05 24.75
N TYR A 63 6.58 16.96 24.79
CA TYR A 63 5.51 16.76 25.77
C TYR A 63 5.93 15.89 26.96
N ASN A 64 7.15 15.35 26.95
CA ASN A 64 7.62 14.34 27.91
C ASN A 64 6.60 13.21 28.06
N SER A 65 6.15 12.69 26.94
CA SER A 65 5.08 11.67 26.87
C SER A 65 5.57 10.33 27.40
N LYS A 66 4.67 9.54 27.96
CA LYS A 66 4.99 8.18 28.46
C LYS A 66 5.22 7.19 27.34
N LYS A 67 4.55 7.37 26.19
CA LYS A 67 4.65 6.48 25.02
C LYS A 67 4.35 7.17 23.70
N THR A 68 4.78 6.55 22.61
CA THR A 68 4.39 6.90 21.26
C THR A 68 3.65 5.74 20.59
N THR A 69 2.66 6.05 19.76
CA THR A 69 1.93 5.06 18.96
C THR A 69 1.90 5.51 17.51
N PRO A 70 2.66 4.87 16.60
CA PRO A 70 2.66 5.21 15.19
C PRO A 70 1.38 4.71 14.49
N ALA A 71 1.12 5.22 13.29
CA ALA A 71 0.20 4.58 12.36
C ALA A 71 0.75 3.22 11.90
N SER A 72 -0.09 2.37 11.37
CA SER A 72 0.31 1.04 10.92
C SER A 72 -0.22 0.71 9.53
N VAL A 73 0.48 -0.20 8.85
CA VAL A 73 0.05 -0.82 7.58
C VAL A 73 0.00 -2.32 7.77
N ARG A 74 -1.03 -2.95 7.19
CA ARG A 74 -1.18 -4.41 7.16
C ARG A 74 -0.74 -4.92 5.80
N PHE A 75 0.18 -5.87 5.81
CA PHE A 75 0.62 -6.61 4.63
C PHE A 75 0.11 -8.04 4.70
N VAL A 76 -0.39 -8.54 3.58
CA VAL A 76 -0.88 -9.92 3.46
C VAL A 76 -0.01 -10.66 2.45
N ASP A 77 0.57 -11.78 2.87
CA ASP A 77 1.29 -12.66 1.95
C ASP A 77 0.29 -13.44 1.09
N ILE A 78 0.24 -13.13 -0.19
CA ILE A 78 -0.62 -13.83 -1.14
C ILE A 78 0.19 -14.96 -1.77
N ALA A 79 -0.28 -16.20 -1.57
CA ALA A 79 0.35 -17.38 -2.11
C ALA A 79 0.58 -17.26 -3.63
N GLY A 80 1.73 -17.73 -4.10
CA GLY A 80 2.21 -17.49 -5.45
C GLY A 80 1.24 -17.91 -6.55
N LEU A 81 1.24 -17.15 -7.63
CA LEU A 81 0.48 -17.43 -8.85
C LEU A 81 1.03 -18.69 -9.54
N VAL A 82 0.12 -19.56 -9.95
CA VAL A 82 0.39 -20.60 -10.95
C VAL A 82 -0.16 -20.11 -12.29
N LYS A 83 0.63 -20.23 -13.35
CA LYS A 83 0.22 -19.94 -14.72
C LYS A 83 -1.07 -20.71 -15.04
N GLY A 84 -2.11 -20.03 -15.56
CA GLY A 84 -3.43 -20.63 -15.77
C GLY A 84 -4.43 -20.43 -14.63
N ALA A 85 -4.11 -19.59 -13.64
CA ALA A 85 -4.97 -19.28 -12.50
C ALA A 85 -6.39 -18.85 -12.90
N SER A 86 -6.52 -18.08 -13.98
CA SER A 86 -7.81 -17.61 -14.51
C SER A 86 -8.69 -18.71 -15.08
N LYS A 87 -8.12 -19.88 -15.42
CA LYS A 87 -8.86 -21.03 -15.96
C LYS A 87 -9.49 -21.93 -14.92
N GLY A 88 -9.41 -21.55 -13.64
CA GLY A 88 -10.14 -22.22 -12.57
C GLY A 88 -9.51 -23.49 -12.02
N GLU A 89 -8.23 -23.74 -12.26
CA GLU A 89 -7.55 -24.91 -11.72
C GLU A 89 -6.91 -24.64 -10.34
N GLY A 90 -7.51 -25.19 -9.31
CA GLY A 90 -6.92 -25.40 -7.99
C GLY A 90 -6.43 -24.14 -7.25
N LEU A 91 -5.12 -23.98 -7.11
CA LEU A 91 -4.46 -22.88 -6.37
C LEU A 91 -4.67 -21.50 -7.01
N GLY A 92 -4.96 -21.46 -8.33
CA GLY A 92 -5.21 -20.20 -9.04
C GLY A 92 -6.43 -19.45 -8.56
N ASN A 93 -7.52 -20.14 -8.26
CA ASN A 93 -8.73 -19.52 -7.72
C ASN A 93 -8.50 -18.89 -6.36
N LYS A 94 -7.70 -19.53 -5.49
CA LYS A 94 -7.36 -18.99 -4.18
C LYS A 94 -6.51 -17.73 -4.29
N PHE A 95 -5.57 -17.70 -5.23
CA PHE A 95 -4.77 -16.51 -5.51
C PHE A 95 -5.64 -15.32 -5.90
N LEU A 96 -6.55 -15.51 -6.86
CA LEU A 96 -7.48 -14.46 -7.31
C LEU A 96 -8.42 -14.00 -6.19
N GLU A 97 -8.91 -14.95 -5.37
CA GLU A 97 -9.76 -14.65 -4.22
C GLU A 97 -9.03 -13.80 -3.17
N HIS A 98 -7.78 -14.13 -2.86
CA HIS A 98 -6.98 -13.35 -1.91
C HIS A 98 -6.71 -11.93 -2.43
N ILE A 99 -6.43 -11.74 -3.74
CA ILE A 99 -6.30 -10.40 -4.31
C ILE A 99 -7.61 -9.62 -4.21
N ARG A 100 -8.76 -10.26 -4.34
CA ARG A 100 -10.06 -9.59 -4.17
C ARG A 100 -10.26 -9.00 -2.77
N GLN A 101 -9.67 -9.63 -1.76
CA GLN A 101 -9.84 -9.24 -0.36
C GLN A 101 -8.97 -8.06 0.05
N VAL A 102 -7.81 -7.86 -0.56
CA VAL A 102 -6.91 -6.74 -0.25
C VAL A 102 -7.31 -5.45 -0.95
N ASP A 103 -6.83 -4.31 -0.45
CA ASP A 103 -7.19 -2.98 -0.95
C ASP A 103 -6.19 -2.44 -1.96
N ALA A 104 -4.94 -2.90 -1.90
CA ALA A 104 -3.86 -2.55 -2.83
C ALA A 104 -2.89 -3.72 -3.00
N VAL A 105 -2.04 -3.65 -4.00
CA VAL A 105 -1.09 -4.71 -4.36
C VAL A 105 0.34 -4.17 -4.39
N ALA A 106 1.24 -4.85 -3.70
CA ALA A 106 2.68 -4.69 -3.82
C ALA A 106 3.23 -5.87 -4.63
N HIS A 107 3.60 -5.60 -5.88
CA HIS A 107 4.07 -6.61 -6.81
C HIS A 107 5.59 -6.71 -6.76
N VAL A 108 6.10 -7.79 -6.16
CA VAL A 108 7.53 -8.06 -6.04
C VAL A 108 8.06 -8.63 -7.35
N VAL A 109 9.09 -8.01 -7.88
CA VAL A 109 9.71 -8.35 -9.15
C VAL A 109 11.20 -8.62 -8.94
N ARG A 110 11.69 -9.72 -9.49
CA ARG A 110 13.10 -10.08 -9.39
C ARG A 110 13.95 -9.22 -10.34
N CYS A 111 14.86 -8.45 -9.77
CA CYS A 111 15.81 -7.59 -10.47
C CYS A 111 17.28 -7.94 -10.12
N PHE A 112 17.57 -9.17 -9.79
CA PHE A 112 18.90 -9.67 -9.42
C PHE A 112 19.20 -10.99 -10.10
N GLU A 113 20.49 -11.24 -10.33
CA GLU A 113 21.00 -12.52 -10.82
C GLU A 113 21.62 -13.31 -9.67
N ASP A 114 21.23 -14.57 -9.52
CA ASP A 114 21.83 -15.52 -8.58
C ASP A 114 21.77 -16.92 -9.19
N ALA A 115 22.94 -17.50 -9.44
CA ALA A 115 23.07 -18.84 -10.04
C ALA A 115 22.49 -19.95 -9.16
N ASN A 116 22.37 -19.72 -7.85
CA ASN A 116 21.84 -20.68 -6.89
C ASN A 116 20.31 -20.60 -6.78
N ILE A 117 19.69 -19.56 -7.31
CA ILE A 117 18.24 -19.35 -7.26
C ILE A 117 17.68 -19.40 -8.69
N THR A 118 17.05 -20.52 -9.03
CA THR A 118 16.44 -20.70 -10.35
C THR A 118 15.20 -19.85 -10.49
N HIS A 119 15.10 -19.10 -11.60
CA HIS A 119 13.85 -18.46 -11.99
C HIS A 119 12.93 -19.47 -12.69
N VAL A 120 11.63 -19.43 -12.39
CA VAL A 120 10.62 -20.36 -12.94
C VAL A 120 10.53 -20.32 -14.47
N GLU A 121 10.82 -19.17 -15.09
CA GLU A 121 10.84 -19.00 -16.55
C GLU A 121 12.27 -19.13 -17.15
N GLY A 122 13.25 -19.53 -16.35
CA GLY A 122 14.61 -19.86 -16.79
C GLY A 122 15.53 -18.65 -17.03
N SER A 123 15.05 -17.43 -16.98
CA SER A 123 15.84 -16.20 -17.12
C SER A 123 15.24 -15.05 -16.34
N ILE A 124 16.04 -14.00 -16.09
CA ILE A 124 15.60 -12.79 -15.42
C ILE A 124 15.02 -11.81 -16.45
N ASP A 125 13.73 -11.57 -16.34
CA ASP A 125 13.01 -10.58 -17.16
C ASP A 125 11.83 -10.02 -16.34
N PRO A 126 12.03 -8.88 -15.67
CA PRO A 126 11.02 -8.32 -14.78
C PRO A 126 9.74 -7.91 -15.50
N LEU A 127 9.80 -7.47 -16.75
CA LEU A 127 8.61 -7.07 -17.51
C LEU A 127 7.76 -8.28 -17.91
N ARG A 128 8.40 -9.38 -18.28
CA ARG A 128 7.70 -10.65 -18.50
C ARG A 128 7.04 -11.14 -17.22
N ASP A 129 7.68 -11.04 -16.09
CA ASP A 129 7.16 -11.49 -14.80
C ASP A 129 5.94 -10.64 -14.39
N ILE A 130 5.97 -9.34 -14.63
CA ILE A 130 4.82 -8.45 -14.45
C ILE A 130 3.69 -8.86 -15.39
N ASP A 131 3.98 -9.08 -16.67
CA ASP A 131 2.98 -9.44 -17.69
C ASP A 131 2.27 -10.75 -17.37
N ILE A 132 2.98 -11.75 -16.84
CA ILE A 132 2.38 -13.04 -16.45
C ILE A 132 1.27 -12.83 -15.41
N ILE A 133 1.54 -12.09 -14.34
CA ILE A 133 0.55 -11.83 -13.28
C ILE A 133 -0.56 -10.92 -13.82
N GLN A 134 -0.21 -9.85 -14.51
CA GLN A 134 -1.18 -8.89 -15.03
C GLN A 134 -2.14 -9.54 -16.02
N THR A 135 -1.66 -10.42 -16.87
CA THR A 135 -2.50 -11.18 -17.83
C THR A 135 -3.53 -12.03 -17.11
N GLU A 136 -3.15 -12.75 -16.06
CA GLU A 136 -4.09 -13.57 -15.29
C GLU A 136 -5.17 -12.72 -14.59
N LEU A 137 -4.79 -11.56 -14.07
CA LEU A 137 -5.75 -10.63 -13.46
C LEU A 137 -6.69 -10.01 -14.50
N CYS A 138 -6.17 -9.64 -15.68
CA CYS A 138 -6.98 -9.11 -16.79
C CYS A 138 -7.97 -10.15 -17.30
N LEU A 139 -7.55 -11.39 -17.45
CA LEU A 139 -8.44 -12.48 -17.89
C LEU A 139 -9.57 -12.76 -16.90
N ALA A 140 -9.25 -12.73 -15.58
CA ALA A 140 -10.26 -12.89 -14.54
C ALA A 140 -11.29 -11.75 -14.55
N ASP A 141 -10.83 -10.51 -14.71
CA ASP A 141 -11.72 -9.35 -14.82
C ASP A 141 -12.54 -9.36 -16.10
N LEU A 142 -11.93 -9.76 -17.21
CA LEU A 142 -12.60 -9.84 -18.51
C LEU A 142 -13.83 -10.77 -18.46
N GLU A 143 -13.72 -11.90 -17.80
CA GLU A 143 -14.85 -12.83 -17.60
C GLU A 143 -16.01 -12.17 -16.86
N ILE A 144 -15.71 -11.40 -15.80
CA ILE A 144 -16.73 -10.69 -15.00
C ILE A 144 -17.37 -9.58 -15.83
N VAL A 145 -16.57 -8.79 -16.54
CA VAL A 145 -17.02 -7.67 -17.36
C VAL A 145 -17.91 -8.17 -18.51
N GLU A 146 -17.51 -9.21 -19.21
CA GLU A 146 -18.30 -9.79 -20.30
C GLU A 146 -19.66 -10.32 -19.82
N LYS A 147 -19.70 -11.04 -18.69
CA LYS A 147 -20.95 -11.50 -18.08
C LYS A 147 -21.87 -10.32 -17.71
N ARG A 148 -21.31 -9.23 -17.21
CA ARG A 148 -22.09 -8.04 -16.86
C ARG A 148 -22.62 -7.34 -18.10
N ILE A 149 -21.83 -7.18 -19.15
CA ILE A 149 -22.25 -6.62 -20.44
C ILE A 149 -23.42 -7.42 -21.04
N MET A 150 -23.33 -8.76 -21.03
CA MET A 150 -24.41 -9.60 -21.52
C MET A 150 -25.73 -9.42 -20.74
N ARG A 151 -25.65 -9.22 -19.43
CA ARG A 151 -26.83 -8.92 -18.59
C ARG A 151 -27.42 -7.55 -18.92
N LEU A 152 -26.57 -6.53 -19.03
CA LEU A 152 -26.98 -5.18 -19.37
C LEU A 152 -27.63 -5.06 -20.74
N ALA A 153 -27.16 -5.82 -21.72
CA ALA A 153 -27.75 -5.86 -23.08
C ALA A 153 -29.24 -6.27 -23.07
N LYS A 154 -29.62 -7.14 -22.13
CA LYS A 154 -31.02 -7.53 -21.93
C LYS A 154 -31.88 -6.41 -21.33
N ILE A 155 -31.29 -5.67 -20.35
CA ILE A 155 -31.95 -4.57 -19.64
C ILE A 155 -32.03 -3.31 -20.54
N ALA A 156 -30.96 -3.02 -21.29
CA ALA A 156 -30.91 -1.86 -22.18
C ALA A 156 -31.96 -1.90 -23.29
N LYS A 157 -32.40 -3.09 -23.73
CA LYS A 157 -33.50 -3.25 -24.67
C LYS A 157 -34.83 -2.70 -24.17
N SER A 158 -35.00 -2.57 -22.87
CA SER A 158 -36.18 -1.94 -22.23
C SER A 158 -36.12 -0.42 -22.12
N GLY A 159 -35.06 0.21 -22.65
CA GLY A 159 -34.89 1.67 -22.65
C GLY A 159 -34.27 2.26 -21.37
N ASN A 160 -33.74 1.42 -20.48
CA ASN A 160 -33.08 1.88 -19.26
C ASN A 160 -31.78 2.66 -19.58
N LYS A 161 -31.77 3.95 -19.19
CA LYS A 161 -30.64 4.85 -19.48
C LYS A 161 -29.39 4.50 -18.65
N ASP A 162 -29.55 4.13 -17.40
CA ASP A 162 -28.45 3.82 -16.49
C ASP A 162 -27.71 2.57 -16.98
N ALA A 163 -28.45 1.56 -17.46
CA ALA A 163 -27.87 0.37 -18.08
C ALA A 163 -27.03 0.69 -19.33
N LYS A 164 -27.41 1.71 -20.12
CA LYS A 164 -26.62 2.15 -21.26
C LYS A 164 -25.34 2.81 -20.87
N VAL A 165 -25.36 3.67 -19.84
CA VAL A 165 -24.16 4.34 -19.33
C VAL A 165 -23.18 3.32 -18.75
N GLU A 166 -23.68 2.38 -17.95
CA GLU A 166 -22.85 1.29 -17.41
C GLU A 166 -22.24 0.43 -18.53
N ASP A 167 -23.01 0.09 -19.57
CA ASP A 167 -22.51 -0.67 -20.72
C ASP A 167 -21.37 0.06 -21.45
N GLU A 168 -21.46 1.37 -21.64
CA GLU A 168 -20.39 2.18 -22.24
C GLU A 168 -19.11 2.17 -21.41
N VAL A 169 -19.22 2.33 -20.09
CA VAL A 169 -18.09 2.24 -19.15
C VAL A 169 -17.43 0.87 -19.24
N LEU A 170 -18.22 -0.19 -19.17
CA LEU A 170 -17.70 -1.56 -19.22
C LEU A 170 -17.07 -1.92 -20.54
N ARG A 171 -17.54 -1.38 -21.66
CA ARG A 171 -16.90 -1.60 -22.98
C ARG A 171 -15.56 -0.91 -23.09
N ARG A 172 -15.37 0.27 -22.48
CA ARG A 172 -14.04 0.91 -22.38
C ARG A 172 -13.08 0.06 -21.56
N ILE A 173 -13.54 -0.48 -20.43
CA ILE A 173 -12.75 -1.39 -19.60
C ILE A 173 -12.42 -2.68 -20.36
N LYS A 174 -13.41 -3.30 -21.02
CA LYS A 174 -13.21 -4.51 -21.82
C LYS A 174 -12.14 -4.31 -22.89
N ALA A 175 -12.18 -3.20 -23.62
CA ALA A 175 -11.19 -2.88 -24.64
C ALA A 175 -9.75 -2.85 -24.09
N ALA A 176 -9.55 -2.27 -22.91
CA ALA A 176 -8.25 -2.27 -22.24
C ALA A 176 -7.82 -3.69 -21.81
N LEU A 177 -8.73 -4.45 -21.20
CA LEU A 177 -8.46 -5.82 -20.76
C LEU A 177 -8.14 -6.75 -21.93
N ASP A 178 -8.82 -6.60 -23.07
CA ASP A 178 -8.53 -7.36 -24.32
C ASP A 178 -7.10 -7.09 -24.85
N GLU A 179 -6.56 -5.89 -24.58
CA GLU A 179 -5.17 -5.54 -24.91
C GLU A 179 -4.17 -5.93 -23.80
N GLY A 180 -4.61 -6.61 -22.73
CA GLY A 180 -3.78 -6.95 -21.56
C GLY A 180 -3.46 -5.76 -20.65
N LYS A 181 -4.19 -4.66 -20.81
CA LYS A 181 -4.04 -3.46 -19.96
C LYS A 181 -5.01 -3.52 -18.78
N PRO A 182 -4.55 -3.22 -17.55
CA PRO A 182 -5.40 -3.23 -16.38
C PRO A 182 -6.45 -2.10 -16.43
N ALA A 183 -7.60 -2.34 -15.81
CA ALA A 183 -8.71 -1.38 -15.78
C ALA A 183 -8.32 -0.04 -15.13
N ARG A 184 -7.34 -0.02 -14.21
CA ARG A 184 -6.84 1.22 -13.58
C ARG A 184 -6.17 2.19 -14.56
N GLN A 185 -5.82 1.74 -15.77
CA GLN A 185 -5.28 2.61 -16.85
C GLN A 185 -6.38 3.22 -17.72
N VAL A 186 -7.63 2.83 -17.54
CA VAL A 186 -8.76 3.45 -18.24
C VAL A 186 -9.14 4.73 -17.50
N GLU A 187 -9.34 5.81 -18.25
CA GLU A 187 -9.84 7.06 -17.67
C GLU A 187 -11.30 6.89 -17.26
N LEU A 188 -11.55 6.90 -15.95
CA LEU A 188 -12.86 6.72 -15.33
C LEU A 188 -13.15 7.88 -14.38
N SER A 189 -14.37 8.39 -14.42
CA SER A 189 -14.83 9.38 -13.45
C SER A 189 -15.15 8.73 -12.10
N GLU A 190 -15.32 9.53 -11.06
CA GLU A 190 -15.76 9.05 -9.74
C GLU A 190 -17.12 8.34 -9.83
N ASP A 191 -18.03 8.86 -10.65
CA ASP A 191 -19.34 8.23 -10.88
C ASP A 191 -19.20 6.88 -11.60
N ASP A 192 -18.30 6.78 -12.59
CA ASP A 192 -18.00 5.52 -13.27
C ASP A 192 -17.47 4.48 -12.27
N LEU A 193 -16.54 4.87 -11.40
CA LEU A 193 -15.96 3.99 -10.38
C LEU A 193 -16.99 3.54 -9.35
N GLU A 194 -17.85 4.43 -8.88
CA GLU A 194 -18.92 4.07 -7.93
C GLU A 194 -19.93 3.10 -8.58
N MET A 195 -20.26 3.29 -9.87
CA MET A 195 -21.16 2.45 -10.63
C MET A 195 -20.70 0.99 -10.73
N ILE A 196 -19.39 0.77 -10.89
CA ILE A 196 -18.79 -0.57 -11.06
C ILE A 196 -18.16 -1.14 -9.79
N LYS A 197 -18.23 -0.42 -8.68
CA LYS A 197 -17.57 -0.75 -7.41
C LYS A 197 -17.88 -2.16 -6.90
N GLU A 198 -19.15 -2.58 -7.01
CA GLU A 198 -19.58 -3.91 -6.57
C GLU A 198 -18.96 -5.05 -7.37
N MET A 199 -18.47 -4.79 -8.58
CA MET A 199 -17.80 -5.79 -9.39
C MET A 199 -16.44 -6.20 -8.80
N ASN A 200 -15.86 -5.34 -7.96
CA ASN A 200 -14.58 -5.57 -7.28
C ASN A 200 -13.50 -6.09 -8.24
N LEU A 201 -13.28 -5.36 -9.33
CA LEU A 201 -12.32 -5.74 -10.36
C LEU A 201 -10.90 -5.75 -9.78
N LEU A 202 -10.15 -6.80 -10.05
CA LEU A 202 -8.78 -6.99 -9.56
C LEU A 202 -7.83 -5.96 -10.13
N THR A 203 -7.97 -5.63 -11.41
CA THR A 203 -7.09 -4.71 -12.13
C THR A 203 -7.39 -3.23 -11.87
N LEU A 204 -8.43 -2.92 -11.11
CA LEU A 204 -8.67 -1.57 -10.56
C LEU A 204 -7.89 -1.30 -9.28
N LYS A 205 -7.41 -2.34 -8.58
CA LYS A 205 -6.69 -2.15 -7.33
C LYS A 205 -5.40 -1.36 -7.56
N PRO A 206 -5.14 -0.33 -6.72
CA PRO A 206 -3.87 0.39 -6.76
C PRO A 206 -2.70 -0.58 -6.62
N THR A 207 -1.66 -0.38 -7.41
CA THR A 207 -0.51 -1.27 -7.47
C THR A 207 0.78 -0.48 -7.43
N LEU A 208 1.74 -0.92 -6.62
CA LEU A 208 3.14 -0.50 -6.66
C LEU A 208 4.01 -1.71 -6.99
N TYR A 209 5.19 -1.44 -7.54
CA TYR A 209 6.18 -2.46 -7.86
C TYR A 209 7.32 -2.42 -6.87
N VAL A 210 7.71 -3.59 -6.37
CA VAL A 210 8.87 -3.76 -5.49
C VAL A 210 9.98 -4.43 -6.32
N ALA A 211 10.97 -3.65 -6.72
CA ALA A 211 12.12 -4.15 -7.47
C ALA A 211 13.14 -4.72 -6.48
N ASN A 212 13.19 -6.06 -6.39
CA ASN A 212 14.11 -6.75 -5.48
C ASN A 212 15.47 -6.94 -6.15
N VAL A 213 16.51 -6.32 -5.58
CA VAL A 213 17.88 -6.33 -6.06
C VAL A 213 18.79 -7.19 -5.19
N ALA A 214 20.00 -7.46 -5.65
CA ALA A 214 21.03 -8.15 -4.88
C ALA A 214 21.53 -7.29 -3.70
N GLU A 215 22.14 -7.93 -2.71
CA GLU A 215 22.63 -7.26 -1.50
C GLU A 215 23.76 -6.25 -1.76
N ASP A 216 24.56 -6.48 -2.76
CA ASP A 216 25.66 -5.61 -3.18
C ASP A 216 25.23 -4.44 -4.09
N GLU A 217 23.96 -4.40 -4.46
CA GLU A 217 23.36 -3.34 -5.29
C GLU A 217 22.50 -2.36 -4.48
N VAL A 218 22.69 -2.32 -3.15
CA VAL A 218 21.93 -1.41 -2.26
C VAL A 218 22.49 0.01 -2.36
N ALA A 219 21.63 0.99 -2.17
CA ALA A 219 21.89 2.43 -2.18
C ALA A 219 22.19 3.03 -3.56
N THR A 220 23.44 3.13 -3.94
CA THR A 220 23.86 3.85 -5.15
C THR A 220 23.62 3.10 -6.45
N ALA A 221 23.47 1.78 -6.36
CA ALA A 221 23.34 0.92 -7.53
C ALA A 221 21.91 0.74 -8.05
N TYR A 222 20.89 1.19 -7.29
CA TYR A 222 19.49 1.05 -7.75
C TYR A 222 19.24 1.69 -9.11
N ASP A 223 19.82 2.87 -9.36
CA ASP A 223 19.63 3.59 -10.60
C ASP A 223 20.52 3.07 -11.74
N GLU A 224 21.56 2.33 -11.41
CA GLU A 224 22.47 1.67 -12.37
C GLU A 224 21.97 0.28 -12.79
N ASN A 225 21.08 -0.34 -12.02
CA ASN A 225 20.56 -1.67 -12.32
C ASN A 225 19.62 -1.63 -13.55
N PRO A 226 19.95 -2.31 -14.66
CA PRO A 226 19.18 -2.25 -15.89
C PRO A 226 17.78 -2.87 -15.74
N TYR A 227 17.59 -3.84 -14.85
CA TYR A 227 16.29 -4.43 -14.57
C TYR A 227 15.39 -3.45 -13.82
N VAL A 228 15.94 -2.74 -12.83
CA VAL A 228 15.21 -1.70 -12.09
C VAL A 228 14.78 -0.57 -13.03
N GLN A 229 15.64 -0.13 -13.94
CA GLN A 229 15.29 0.89 -14.93
C GLN A 229 14.14 0.47 -15.84
N LYS A 230 14.14 -0.78 -16.30
CA LYS A 230 13.00 -1.32 -17.09
C LYS A 230 11.68 -1.27 -16.31
N VAL A 231 11.70 -1.63 -15.02
CA VAL A 231 10.52 -1.58 -14.16
C VAL A 231 10.07 -0.14 -13.94
N LYS A 232 11.01 0.79 -13.69
CA LYS A 232 10.70 2.23 -13.54
C LYS A 232 10.06 2.81 -14.79
N ASP A 233 10.61 2.52 -15.97
CA ASP A 233 10.07 2.99 -17.26
C ASP A 233 8.67 2.42 -17.52
N PHE A 234 8.45 1.16 -17.19
CA PHE A 234 7.14 0.52 -17.28
C PHE A 234 6.13 1.16 -16.32
N ALA A 235 6.49 1.29 -15.05
CA ALA A 235 5.63 1.85 -14.03
C ALA A 235 5.27 3.32 -14.28
N ALA A 236 6.21 4.12 -14.81
CA ALA A 236 5.95 5.51 -15.17
C ALA A 236 4.83 5.66 -16.20
N LYS A 237 4.70 4.73 -17.15
CA LYS A 237 3.60 4.71 -18.13
C LYS A 237 2.24 4.42 -17.51
N GLU A 238 2.22 3.70 -16.39
CA GLU A 238 1.01 3.41 -15.62
C GLU A 238 0.73 4.48 -14.55
N GLY A 239 1.66 5.39 -14.29
CA GLY A 239 1.59 6.29 -13.13
C GLY A 239 1.78 5.57 -11.80
N ALA A 240 2.42 4.40 -11.79
CA ALA A 240 2.70 3.59 -10.62
C ALA A 240 4.09 3.88 -10.03
N GLU A 241 4.22 3.70 -8.72
CA GLU A 241 5.47 3.85 -7.98
C GLU A 241 6.30 2.57 -8.02
N VAL A 242 7.62 2.71 -7.99
CA VAL A 242 8.58 1.63 -7.83
C VAL A 242 9.43 1.86 -6.59
N VAL A 243 9.48 0.86 -5.72
CA VAL A 243 10.38 0.83 -4.57
C VAL A 243 11.47 -0.21 -4.84
N ALA A 244 12.71 0.23 -4.97
CA ALA A 244 13.85 -0.67 -5.06
C ALA A 244 14.32 -1.07 -3.65
N ILE A 245 14.52 -2.36 -3.41
CA ILE A 245 14.81 -2.93 -2.11
C ILE A 245 15.62 -4.22 -2.28
N SER A 246 16.52 -4.52 -1.36
CA SER A 246 17.06 -5.87 -1.23
C SER A 246 16.35 -6.61 -0.10
N ALA A 247 15.52 -7.57 -0.44
CA ALA A 247 14.80 -8.37 0.56
C ALA A 247 15.77 -9.09 1.51
N LYS A 248 16.94 -9.49 1.02
CA LYS A 248 17.98 -10.11 1.82
C LYS A 248 18.55 -9.13 2.86
N VAL A 249 18.91 -7.93 2.45
CA VAL A 249 19.42 -6.87 3.35
C VAL A 249 18.36 -6.52 4.41
N GLU A 250 17.09 -6.37 4.01
CA GLU A 250 16.01 -6.08 4.96
C GLU A 250 15.81 -7.22 5.98
N SER A 251 15.98 -8.47 5.55
CA SER A 251 15.95 -9.62 6.45
C SER A 251 17.09 -9.59 7.47
N GLU A 252 18.28 -9.13 7.09
CA GLU A 252 19.42 -8.98 7.98
C GLU A 252 19.21 -7.81 8.96
N ILE A 253 18.74 -6.66 8.48
CA ILE A 253 18.41 -5.50 9.31
C ILE A 253 17.37 -5.85 10.39
N ALA A 254 16.38 -6.66 10.05
CA ALA A 254 15.33 -7.08 10.97
C ALA A 254 15.82 -7.95 12.14
N GLU A 255 17.05 -8.49 12.06
CA GLU A 255 17.68 -9.27 13.15
C GLU A 255 18.52 -8.39 14.09
N LEU A 256 18.79 -7.14 13.72
CA LEU A 256 19.64 -6.21 14.45
C LEU A 256 18.84 -5.40 15.47
N ASP A 257 19.51 -4.98 16.56
CA ASP A 257 18.92 -3.97 17.42
C ASP A 257 18.88 -2.59 16.73
N PRO A 258 18.11 -1.61 17.22
CA PRO A 258 17.93 -0.31 16.56
C PRO A 258 19.23 0.45 16.29
N ASP A 259 20.21 0.39 17.21
CA ASP A 259 21.48 1.10 17.07
C ASP A 259 22.38 0.41 16.04
N GLU A 260 22.42 -0.91 16.07
CA GLU A 260 23.12 -1.74 15.06
C GLU A 260 22.51 -1.57 13.68
N ALA A 261 21.18 -1.57 13.57
CA ALA A 261 20.45 -1.35 12.31
C ALA A 261 20.78 0.03 11.71
N LYS A 262 20.83 1.06 12.54
CA LYS A 262 21.20 2.41 12.11
C LYS A 262 22.63 2.46 11.59
N ALA A 263 23.59 1.89 12.33
CA ALA A 263 24.99 1.84 11.90
C ALA A 263 25.15 1.06 10.59
N PHE A 264 24.43 -0.04 10.43
CA PHE A 264 24.45 -0.84 9.22
C PHE A 264 23.91 -0.06 8.00
N LEU A 265 22.83 0.70 8.16
CA LEU A 265 22.30 1.57 7.11
C LEU A 265 23.26 2.70 6.75
N GLU A 266 23.89 3.33 7.73
CA GLU A 266 24.91 4.36 7.50
C GLU A 266 26.11 3.81 6.71
N ASP A 267 26.56 2.59 7.02
CA ASP A 267 27.64 1.91 6.29
C ASP A 267 27.26 1.61 4.84
N LEU A 268 25.98 1.34 4.57
CA LEU A 268 25.44 1.18 3.22
C LEU A 268 25.22 2.51 2.48
N GLY A 269 25.37 3.65 3.18
CA GLY A 269 25.09 4.98 2.63
C GLY A 269 23.59 5.32 2.54
N GLU A 270 22.76 4.61 3.28
CA GLU A 270 21.31 4.81 3.33
C GLU A 270 20.88 5.63 4.57
N THR A 271 19.87 6.47 4.40
CA THR A 271 19.28 7.26 5.49
C THR A 271 18.09 6.56 6.14
N GLU A 272 17.44 5.66 5.40
CA GLU A 272 16.33 4.84 5.85
C GLU A 272 16.37 3.46 5.18
N SER A 273 15.75 2.47 5.79
CA SER A 273 15.68 1.13 5.20
C SER A 273 14.77 1.09 3.97
N GLY A 274 15.01 0.11 3.08
CA GLY A 274 14.10 -0.15 1.96
C GLY A 274 12.70 -0.54 2.44
N LEU A 275 12.61 -1.25 3.57
CA LEU A 275 11.34 -1.59 4.19
C LEU A 275 10.57 -0.34 4.64
N ASP A 276 11.23 0.65 5.22
CA ASP A 276 10.60 1.92 5.60
C ASP A 276 10.05 2.66 4.39
N ARG A 277 10.81 2.69 3.28
CA ARG A 277 10.33 3.26 2.01
C ARG A 277 9.10 2.52 1.48
N LEU A 278 9.11 1.19 1.54
CA LEU A 278 7.97 0.36 1.13
C LEU A 278 6.73 0.64 1.99
N ILE A 279 6.88 0.72 3.30
CA ILE A 279 5.78 1.00 4.23
C ILE A 279 5.14 2.36 3.93
N LYS A 280 5.96 3.40 3.73
CA LYS A 280 5.49 4.74 3.36
C LYS A 280 4.77 4.74 2.01
N ALA A 281 5.35 4.10 1.01
CA ALA A 281 4.75 3.99 -0.32
C ALA A 281 3.42 3.22 -0.29
N ALA A 282 3.32 2.15 0.48
CA ALA A 282 2.09 1.38 0.68
C ALA A 282 1.02 2.20 1.40
N PHE A 283 1.39 2.98 2.41
CA PHE A 283 0.48 3.87 3.12
C PHE A 283 -0.11 4.94 2.19
N ASP A 284 0.72 5.55 1.37
CA ASP A 284 0.29 6.52 0.34
C ASP A 284 -0.58 5.89 -0.74
N LEU A 285 -0.24 4.68 -1.20
CA LEU A 285 -0.99 3.92 -2.21
C LEU A 285 -2.42 3.63 -1.74
N LEU A 286 -2.60 3.37 -0.45
CA LEU A 286 -3.91 3.18 0.17
C LEU A 286 -4.71 4.49 0.32
N GLY A 287 -4.16 5.63 -0.08
CA GLY A 287 -4.80 6.94 0.05
C GLY A 287 -4.92 7.41 1.49
N LEU A 288 -4.03 6.96 2.36
CA LEU A 288 -4.04 7.27 3.79
C LEU A 288 -3.21 8.53 4.11
N GLN A 289 -3.56 9.16 5.20
CA GLN A 289 -2.79 10.21 5.86
C GLN A 289 -2.96 10.12 7.36
N THR A 290 -2.11 10.81 8.10
CA THR A 290 -2.18 10.87 9.56
C THR A 290 -2.44 12.29 10.04
N PHE A 291 -3.12 12.39 11.19
CA PHE A 291 -3.03 13.54 12.07
C PHE A 291 -2.45 13.07 13.42
N LEU A 292 -1.87 13.99 14.15
CA LEU A 292 -1.16 13.68 15.38
C LEU A 292 -1.90 14.25 16.58
N THR A 293 -1.91 13.50 17.69
CA THR A 293 -2.26 14.00 19.00
C THR A 293 -1.04 13.90 19.90
N ALA A 294 -0.79 14.89 20.73
CA ALA A 294 0.34 14.92 21.64
C ALA A 294 -0.09 15.35 23.03
N GLY A 295 0.38 14.64 24.03
CA GLY A 295 0.10 14.89 25.44
C GLY A 295 1.04 14.11 26.34
N PRO A 296 0.95 14.32 27.68
CA PRO A 296 1.87 13.69 28.63
C PRO A 296 1.71 12.16 28.70
N ASP A 297 0.54 11.62 28.38
CA ASP A 297 0.33 10.17 28.40
C ASP A 297 0.73 9.50 27.10
N GLU A 298 0.44 10.12 25.96
CA GLU A 298 0.69 9.53 24.65
C GLU A 298 0.87 10.60 23.57
N CYS A 299 1.82 10.37 22.67
CA CYS A 299 1.86 10.93 21.34
C CYS A 299 1.44 9.86 20.32
N ARG A 300 0.44 10.17 19.49
CA ARG A 300 -0.13 9.17 18.58
C ARG A 300 -0.40 9.72 17.20
N ALA A 301 -0.10 8.91 16.19
CA ALA A 301 -0.51 9.13 14.81
C ALA A 301 -1.83 8.38 14.54
N TRP A 302 -2.84 9.13 14.11
CA TRP A 302 -4.17 8.60 13.78
C TRP A 302 -4.31 8.50 12.27
N THR A 303 -4.69 7.33 11.80
CA THR A 303 -4.84 7.07 10.36
C THR A 303 -6.25 7.46 9.88
N ILE A 304 -6.29 8.27 8.84
CA ILE A 304 -7.51 8.65 8.12
C ILE A 304 -7.28 8.53 6.62
N VAL A 305 -8.36 8.41 5.86
CA VAL A 305 -8.31 8.53 4.39
C VAL A 305 -8.14 10.00 4.01
N LYS A 306 -7.35 10.30 3.00
CA LYS A 306 -7.21 11.66 2.43
C LYS A 306 -8.59 12.20 2.08
N GLY A 307 -8.87 13.46 2.46
CA GLY A 307 -10.19 14.07 2.28
C GLY A 307 -11.22 13.80 3.40
N THR A 308 -10.85 13.07 4.45
CA THR A 308 -11.71 12.88 5.64
C THR A 308 -11.96 14.24 6.31
N THR A 309 -13.24 14.55 6.59
CA THR A 309 -13.64 15.78 7.29
C THR A 309 -13.22 15.77 8.76
N ALA A 310 -13.05 16.94 9.35
CA ALA A 310 -12.60 17.09 10.73
C ALA A 310 -13.48 16.36 11.77
N PRO A 311 -14.82 16.38 11.69
CA PRO A 311 -15.66 15.60 12.61
C PRO A 311 -15.41 14.09 12.53
N LYS A 312 -15.28 13.56 11.31
CA LYS A 312 -14.99 12.14 11.10
C LYS A 312 -13.57 11.75 11.54
N ALA A 313 -12.60 12.65 11.36
CA ALA A 313 -11.26 12.47 11.87
C ALA A 313 -11.26 12.42 13.41
N ALA A 314 -11.96 13.34 14.07
CA ALA A 314 -12.13 13.34 15.53
C ALA A 314 -12.81 12.05 16.03
N GLY A 315 -13.73 11.49 15.25
CA GLY A 315 -14.37 10.19 15.51
C GLY A 315 -13.40 9.02 15.62
N LYS A 316 -12.21 9.12 15.01
CA LYS A 316 -11.14 8.11 15.16
C LYS A 316 -10.55 8.07 16.56
N ILE A 317 -10.55 9.19 17.26
CA ILE A 317 -10.12 9.26 18.66
C ILE A 317 -11.20 8.67 19.57
N HIS A 318 -12.43 9.12 19.40
CA HIS A 318 -13.59 8.62 20.12
C HIS A 318 -14.88 8.98 19.38
N THR A 319 -15.86 8.07 19.37
CA THR A 319 -17.15 8.27 18.67
C THR A 319 -17.94 9.50 19.18
N ASP A 320 -17.80 9.84 20.46
CA ASP A 320 -18.45 11.02 21.02
C ASP A 320 -17.87 12.32 20.46
N PHE A 321 -16.60 12.32 20.04
CA PHE A 321 -15.98 13.49 19.41
C PHE A 321 -16.53 13.76 18.02
N GLU A 322 -16.98 12.74 17.31
CA GLU A 322 -17.68 12.93 16.03
C GLU A 322 -19.08 13.53 16.26
N ARG A 323 -19.84 12.94 17.18
CA ARG A 323 -21.23 13.36 17.46
C ARG A 323 -21.32 14.73 18.08
N GLY A 324 -20.40 15.06 18.98
CA GLY A 324 -20.33 16.34 19.70
C GLY A 324 -19.37 17.35 19.08
N PHE A 325 -18.90 17.13 17.85
CA PHE A 325 -17.90 17.98 17.23
C PHE A 325 -18.42 19.41 17.03
N ILE A 326 -17.70 20.37 17.58
CA ILE A 326 -17.97 21.80 17.42
C ILE A 326 -16.82 22.45 16.67
N ARG A 327 -15.58 22.21 17.15
CA ARG A 327 -14.34 22.75 16.59
C ARG A 327 -13.15 21.93 17.06
N ALA A 328 -12.08 21.94 16.27
CA ALA A 328 -10.77 21.43 16.67
C ALA A 328 -9.74 22.57 16.67
N GLU A 329 -8.83 22.54 17.61
CA GLU A 329 -7.63 23.39 17.61
C GLU A 329 -6.49 22.58 17.02
N ILE A 330 -5.97 23.04 15.88
CA ILE A 330 -4.91 22.36 15.14
C ILE A 330 -3.73 23.30 15.03
N VAL A 331 -2.53 22.79 15.32
CA VAL A 331 -1.26 23.50 15.17
C VAL A 331 -0.42 22.76 14.15
N ASN A 332 0.14 23.47 13.18
CA ASN A 332 1.11 22.89 12.26
C ASN A 332 2.32 22.39 13.04
N TYR A 333 2.85 21.22 12.66
CA TYR A 333 3.96 20.59 13.36
C TYR A 333 5.22 21.48 13.40
N ASP A 334 5.61 22.03 12.25
CA ASP A 334 6.82 22.85 12.15
C ASP A 334 6.70 24.13 13.00
N ASP A 335 5.52 24.75 12.99
CA ASP A 335 5.22 25.93 13.81
C ASP A 335 5.26 25.61 15.30
N LEU A 336 4.73 24.47 15.70
CA LEU A 336 4.76 24.02 17.09
C LEU A 336 6.20 23.79 17.58
N VAL A 337 7.01 23.11 16.78
CA VAL A 337 8.42 22.83 17.09
C VAL A 337 9.22 24.14 17.18
N ALA A 338 9.02 25.07 16.23
CA ALA A 338 9.66 26.37 16.22
C ALA A 338 9.26 27.24 17.43
N ALA A 339 8.01 27.13 17.90
CA ALA A 339 7.53 27.85 19.08
C ALA A 339 7.99 27.19 20.40
N GLY A 340 8.30 25.90 20.39
CA GLY A 340 8.74 25.13 21.55
C GLY A 340 7.64 24.69 22.51
N SER A 341 6.42 25.22 22.39
CA SER A 341 5.25 24.77 23.15
C SER A 341 3.95 25.29 22.54
N VAL A 342 2.83 24.66 22.89
CA VAL A 342 1.49 25.13 22.49
C VAL A 342 1.20 26.52 23.07
N ALA A 343 1.62 26.79 24.31
CA ALA A 343 1.43 28.11 24.93
C ALA A 343 2.16 29.19 24.13
N ALA A 344 3.42 28.96 23.78
CA ALA A 344 4.21 29.91 22.99
C ALA A 344 3.68 30.06 21.55
N ALA A 345 3.14 29.01 20.96
CA ALA A 345 2.48 29.07 19.64
C ALA A 345 1.22 29.93 19.72
N ARG A 346 0.40 29.79 20.77
CA ARG A 346 -0.79 30.62 21.01
C ARG A 346 -0.46 32.10 21.19
N GLU A 347 0.60 32.44 21.92
CA GLU A 347 1.07 33.81 22.13
C GLU A 347 1.48 34.47 20.79
N LYS A 348 1.99 33.68 19.86
CA LYS A 348 2.39 34.15 18.53
C LYS A 348 1.23 34.10 17.49
N GLU A 349 0.01 33.79 17.94
CA GLU A 349 -1.16 33.57 17.06
C GLU A 349 -0.95 32.55 15.96
N ILE A 350 0.01 31.64 16.14
CA ILE A 350 0.36 30.59 15.17
C ILE A 350 -0.61 29.40 15.37
N GLY A 351 -1.18 28.90 14.28
CA GLY A 351 -1.83 27.59 14.23
C GLY A 351 -3.28 27.53 14.68
N ARG A 352 -4.03 28.64 14.72
CA ARG A 352 -5.49 28.60 14.89
C ARG A 352 -6.19 28.40 13.55
N ALA A 353 -6.30 27.17 13.08
CA ALA A 353 -7.31 26.84 12.08
C ALA A 353 -8.61 26.48 12.82
N HIS A 354 -9.63 27.32 12.66
CA HIS A 354 -11.01 26.92 12.96
C HIS A 354 -11.51 26.08 11.79
N VAL A 355 -11.61 24.77 11.98
CA VAL A 355 -12.16 23.87 10.97
C VAL A 355 -13.64 23.66 11.24
#